data_11a9e98d95e59e2289526bbd1f027c81
#
_entry.id   11a9e98d95e59e2289526bbd1f027c81
#
_cell.length_a   1.000
_cell.length_b   1.000
_cell.length_c   1.000
_cell.angle_alpha   90.00
_cell.angle_beta   90.00
_cell.angle_gamma   90.00
#
_symmetry.space_group_name_H-M   'P 1'
#
loop_
_entity.id
_entity.type
_entity.pdbx_description
1 polymer ?
#
loop_
_entity_poly.entity_id
_entity_poly.type
_entity_poly.pdbx_seq_one_letter_code
_entity_poly.pdbx_strand_id
1 'polypeptide(L)'
;PEKPEGYDARAAQTLLESFPDEDIPEGEKIAVMGVMLEAFCDLTDFDALAGFDTVQEVYAPWHALEEQSLSGRLLTNIFAGGTVDTEWGFLTGASEHDEYRGATGSYVRYFTAQGYAAHYAHPGYSWFYDRERVNDYLGFERSVFTENGFGELVDPYVAMWHSDQQLADYLLADLDAADGSPLFSFAVSYQNHGPYAETESTVPYVSPEASGWSQESCNMLNNYLFGVNETVREYVRLTQELDARDTPVVLVLFGDHKPWMGNGGSVYEEMGIDFDTSTLAGFRNYYATP
;
A
#
# COMPACT_ATOMS: atom_id res chain seq x y z
N PRO A 1 26.94 -2.85 5.66
CA PRO A 1 27.32 -1.45 5.67
C PRO A 1 28.46 -1.18 6.63
N GLU A 2 29.34 -0.26 6.29
CA GLU A 2 30.36 0.22 7.21
C GLU A 2 29.68 1.07 8.29
N LYS A 3 30.15 0.95 9.53
CA LYS A 3 29.64 1.78 10.62
C LYS A 3 29.97 3.24 10.33
N PRO A 4 29.00 4.18 10.51
CA PRO A 4 29.29 5.61 10.37
C PRO A 4 30.46 6.04 11.24
N GLU A 5 31.23 7.04 10.80
CA GLU A 5 32.32 7.61 11.58
C GLU A 5 31.79 8.11 12.93
N GLY A 6 32.44 7.72 14.02
CA GLY A 6 32.01 8.08 15.38
C GLY A 6 30.85 7.26 15.94
N TYR A 7 30.37 6.23 15.24
CA TYR A 7 29.32 5.36 15.78
C TYR A 7 29.78 4.61 17.03
N ASP A 8 29.02 4.80 18.10
CA ASP A 8 29.15 4.05 19.35
C ASP A 8 27.81 3.38 19.69
N ALA A 9 27.80 2.06 19.75
CA ALA A 9 26.57 1.29 19.99
C ALA A 9 25.93 1.59 21.35
N ARG A 10 26.75 1.89 22.38
CA ARG A 10 26.23 2.21 23.71
C ARG A 10 25.60 3.61 23.73
N ALA A 11 26.22 4.57 23.05
CA ALA A 11 25.67 5.92 22.92
C ALA A 11 24.35 5.89 22.12
N ALA A 12 24.28 5.11 21.02
CA ALA A 12 23.06 4.90 20.26
C ALA A 12 21.95 4.26 21.10
N GLN A 13 22.27 3.22 21.87
CA GLN A 13 21.33 2.56 22.78
C GLN A 13 20.82 3.53 23.84
N THR A 14 21.71 4.32 24.48
CA THR A 14 21.31 5.34 25.47
C THR A 14 20.41 6.41 24.86
N LEU A 15 20.66 6.78 23.61
CA LEU A 15 19.80 7.74 22.89
C LEU A 15 18.41 7.15 22.66
N LEU A 16 18.30 5.91 22.17
CA LEU A 16 17.01 5.22 21.99
C LEU A 16 16.24 5.08 23.30
N GLU A 17 16.92 4.71 24.38
CA GLU A 17 16.30 4.59 25.73
C GLU A 17 15.81 5.94 26.27
N SER A 18 16.26 7.08 25.72
CA SER A 18 15.75 8.41 26.09
C SER A 18 14.39 8.74 25.46
N PHE A 19 13.91 7.91 24.53
CA PHE A 19 12.60 8.00 23.88
C PHE A 19 11.81 6.71 24.19
N PRO A 20 11.30 6.57 25.44
CA PRO A 20 10.54 5.37 25.79
C PRO A 20 9.23 5.33 25.00
N ASP A 21 8.83 4.12 24.63
CA ASP A 21 7.51 3.86 24.08
C ASP A 21 6.44 4.20 25.14
N GLU A 22 5.33 4.77 24.67
CA GLU A 22 4.17 4.98 25.52
C GLU A 22 3.33 3.69 25.57
N ASP A 23 2.92 3.30 26.78
CA ASP A 23 2.04 2.16 26.96
C ASP A 23 0.60 2.52 26.56
N ILE A 24 -0.04 1.62 25.80
CA ILE A 24 -1.46 1.73 25.49
C ILE A 24 -2.25 1.20 26.70
N PRO A 25 -3.11 2.03 27.34
CA PRO A 25 -3.93 1.58 28.45
C PRO A 25 -4.79 0.39 28.06
N GLU A 26 -4.96 -0.60 28.95
CA GLU A 26 -5.69 -1.85 28.68
C GLU A 26 -7.11 -1.63 28.16
N GLY A 27 -7.80 -0.61 28.66
CA GLY A 27 -9.17 -0.27 28.23
C GLY A 27 -9.23 0.55 26.92
N GLU A 28 -8.08 0.91 26.32
CA GLU A 28 -7.98 1.69 25.10
C GLU A 28 -7.40 0.88 23.94
N LYS A 29 -7.07 -0.38 24.16
CA LYS A 29 -6.55 -1.28 23.13
C LYS A 29 -7.67 -1.65 22.16
N ILE A 30 -7.57 -1.19 20.94
CA ILE A 30 -8.47 -1.49 19.82
C ILE A 30 -7.68 -2.13 18.69
N ALA A 31 -8.34 -2.85 17.80
CA ALA A 31 -7.68 -3.44 16.63
C ALA A 31 -7.11 -2.33 15.72
N VAL A 32 -5.93 -2.57 15.18
CA VAL A 32 -5.25 -1.69 14.22
C VAL A 32 -4.99 -2.48 12.94
N MET A 33 -5.50 -1.98 11.83
CA MET A 33 -5.39 -2.60 10.51
C MET A 33 -4.71 -1.63 9.56
N GLY A 34 -3.52 -1.97 9.08
CA GLY A 34 -2.81 -1.25 8.01
C GLY A 34 -2.95 -2.00 6.69
N VAL A 35 -3.31 -1.31 5.61
CA VAL A 35 -3.32 -1.89 4.26
C VAL A 35 -2.55 -0.99 3.32
N MET A 36 -1.46 -1.52 2.80
CA MET A 36 -0.68 -0.88 1.75
C MET A 36 -1.21 -1.33 0.38
N LEU A 37 -1.64 -0.37 -0.43
CA LEU A 37 -2.30 -0.57 -1.70
C LEU A 37 -1.28 -0.59 -2.84
N GLU A 38 -1.17 -1.72 -3.54
CA GLU A 38 -0.27 -1.92 -4.69
C GLU A 38 -0.52 -0.89 -5.78
N ALA A 39 0.53 -0.18 -6.17
CA ALA A 39 0.57 0.82 -7.23
C ALA A 39 -0.58 1.86 -7.15
N PHE A 40 -1.10 2.13 -5.95
CA PHE A 40 -2.24 3.02 -5.79
C PHE A 40 -1.79 4.48 -5.69
N CYS A 41 -2.27 5.30 -6.61
CA CYS A 41 -2.13 6.74 -6.55
C CYS A 41 -3.41 7.42 -7.05
N ASP A 42 -3.65 8.64 -6.58
CA ASP A 42 -4.75 9.45 -7.08
C ASP A 42 -4.29 10.19 -8.34
N LEU A 43 -4.77 9.71 -9.49
CA LEU A 43 -4.44 10.34 -10.78
C LEU A 43 -5.15 11.68 -10.99
N THR A 44 -6.16 12.01 -10.19
CA THR A 44 -6.80 13.33 -10.24
C THR A 44 -5.93 14.44 -9.66
N ASP A 45 -4.84 14.08 -8.96
CA ASP A 45 -3.78 15.02 -8.57
C ASP A 45 -3.03 15.60 -9.78
N PHE A 46 -3.15 14.99 -10.97
CA PHE A 46 -2.53 15.48 -12.19
C PHE A 46 -3.51 16.34 -13.02
N ASP A 47 -3.13 17.59 -13.28
CA ASP A 47 -3.92 18.52 -14.09
C ASP A 47 -4.36 17.93 -15.44
N ALA A 48 -3.53 17.08 -16.03
CA ALA A 48 -3.81 16.40 -17.29
C ALA A 48 -5.04 15.50 -17.24
N LEU A 49 -5.41 14.98 -16.07
CA LEU A 49 -6.55 14.08 -15.85
C LEU A 49 -7.71 14.74 -15.10
N ALA A 50 -7.50 15.90 -14.51
CA ALA A 50 -8.52 16.60 -13.73
C ALA A 50 -9.79 16.97 -14.53
N GLY A 51 -9.67 17.10 -15.87
CA GLY A 51 -10.78 17.44 -16.77
C GLY A 51 -11.61 16.25 -17.29
N PHE A 52 -11.27 15.01 -16.92
CA PHE A 52 -12.01 13.82 -17.36
C PHE A 52 -12.99 13.37 -16.28
N ASP A 53 -14.29 13.65 -16.49
CA ASP A 53 -15.36 13.27 -15.54
C ASP A 53 -15.32 11.77 -15.22
N THR A 54 -15.04 10.92 -16.20
CA THR A 54 -14.91 9.46 -16.05
C THR A 54 -13.79 9.05 -15.10
N VAL A 55 -12.67 9.81 -15.07
CA VAL A 55 -11.59 9.60 -14.12
C VAL A 55 -11.99 10.10 -12.73
N GLN A 56 -12.65 11.27 -12.66
CA GLN A 56 -13.17 11.79 -11.38
C GLN A 56 -14.15 10.81 -10.73
N GLU A 57 -15.01 10.16 -11.51
CA GLU A 57 -15.97 9.16 -11.02
C GLU A 57 -15.29 7.93 -10.40
N VAL A 58 -14.09 7.53 -10.88
CA VAL A 58 -13.30 6.42 -10.28
C VAL A 58 -12.89 6.76 -8.86
N TYR A 59 -12.41 7.98 -8.61
CA TYR A 59 -11.88 8.39 -7.31
C TYR A 59 -12.92 9.05 -6.38
N ALA A 60 -14.11 9.39 -6.88
CA ALA A 60 -15.12 10.07 -6.07
C ALA A 60 -15.47 9.36 -4.74
N PRO A 61 -15.61 8.01 -4.69
CA PRO A 61 -15.86 7.34 -3.41
C PRO A 61 -14.64 7.40 -2.46
N TRP A 62 -13.41 7.41 -3.00
CA TRP A 62 -12.18 7.59 -2.22
C TRP A 62 -12.11 9.00 -1.62
N HIS A 63 -12.37 10.03 -2.43
CA HIS A 63 -12.41 11.43 -1.95
C HIS A 63 -13.47 11.63 -0.86
N ALA A 64 -14.64 11.00 -1.01
CA ALA A 64 -15.67 11.04 0.03
C ALA A 64 -15.21 10.35 1.34
N LEU A 65 -14.37 9.32 1.26
CA LEU A 65 -13.76 8.70 2.42
C LEU A 65 -12.68 9.60 3.04
N GLU A 66 -11.83 10.23 2.23
CA GLU A 66 -10.83 11.19 2.68
C GLU A 66 -11.44 12.38 3.46
N GLU A 67 -12.59 12.90 3.00
CA GLU A 67 -13.31 13.99 3.68
C GLU A 67 -13.79 13.62 5.09
N GLN A 68 -13.98 12.35 5.38
CA GLN A 68 -14.46 11.83 6.66
C GLN A 68 -13.34 11.24 7.53
N SER A 69 -12.09 11.29 7.06
CA SER A 69 -10.93 10.64 7.65
C SER A 69 -9.82 11.66 7.95
N LEU A 70 -8.81 11.22 8.68
CA LEU A 70 -7.51 11.89 8.69
C LEU A 70 -6.79 11.51 7.41
N SER A 71 -6.69 12.45 6.48
CA SER A 71 -6.10 12.19 5.16
C SER A 71 -4.90 13.11 4.89
N GLY A 72 -4.05 12.67 3.97
CA GLY A 72 -2.86 13.40 3.55
C GLY A 72 -2.18 12.77 2.36
N ARG A 73 -0.93 13.13 2.13
CA ARG A 73 -0.08 12.50 1.11
C ARG A 73 1.17 11.94 1.75
N LEU A 74 1.40 10.65 1.54
CA LEU A 74 2.63 9.97 1.90
C LEU A 74 3.69 10.25 0.84
N LEU A 75 4.92 10.53 1.25
CA LEU A 75 6.07 10.56 0.36
C LEU A 75 6.80 9.23 0.45
N THR A 76 6.74 8.47 -0.61
CA THR A 76 7.43 7.17 -0.73
C THR A 76 8.87 7.38 -1.20
N ASN A 77 9.74 6.40 -0.97
CA ASN A 77 11.14 6.47 -1.40
C ASN A 77 11.34 5.97 -2.83
N ILE A 78 10.28 5.50 -3.46
CA ILE A 78 10.33 4.73 -4.71
C ILE A 78 9.29 5.20 -5.72
N PHE A 79 9.52 4.81 -6.96
CA PHE A 79 8.60 4.98 -8.08
C PHE A 79 8.53 3.68 -8.88
N ALA A 80 7.31 3.21 -9.15
CA ALA A 80 7.06 2.12 -10.10
C ALA A 80 7.77 0.79 -9.78
N GLY A 81 7.78 0.39 -8.54
CA GLY A 81 8.33 -0.88 -8.06
C GLY A 81 9.21 -0.72 -6.83
N GLY A 82 9.62 -1.84 -6.22
CA GLY A 82 10.33 -1.83 -4.95
C GLY A 82 9.38 -1.69 -3.75
N THR A 83 8.18 -2.22 -3.85
CA THR A 83 7.10 -2.21 -2.84
C THR A 83 7.60 -2.34 -1.40
N VAL A 84 8.59 -3.20 -1.17
CA VAL A 84 9.15 -3.44 0.17
C VAL A 84 9.87 -2.24 0.78
N ASP A 85 10.33 -1.28 -0.03
CA ASP A 85 10.97 -0.08 0.49
C ASP A 85 9.95 0.80 1.22
N THR A 86 8.74 0.93 0.68
CA THR A 86 7.62 1.61 1.35
C THR A 86 7.08 0.76 2.50
N GLU A 87 6.88 -0.55 2.29
CA GLU A 87 6.39 -1.50 3.28
C GLU A 87 7.24 -1.47 4.56
N TRP A 88 8.54 -1.72 4.42
CA TRP A 88 9.44 -1.78 5.56
C TRP A 88 9.74 -0.40 6.14
N GLY A 89 9.75 0.64 5.30
CA GLY A 89 9.85 2.03 5.74
C GLY A 89 8.69 2.41 6.66
N PHE A 90 7.46 2.04 6.30
CA PHE A 90 6.29 2.24 7.15
C PHE A 90 6.38 1.44 8.45
N LEU A 91 6.74 0.16 8.39
CA LEU A 91 6.78 -0.72 9.56
C LEU A 91 7.95 -0.42 10.53
N THR A 92 9.01 0.22 10.08
CA THR A 92 10.22 0.48 10.90
C THR A 92 10.49 1.96 11.15
N GLY A 93 9.87 2.86 10.39
CA GLY A 93 10.19 4.28 10.39
C GLY A 93 11.54 4.63 9.72
N ALA A 94 12.21 3.67 9.07
CA ALA A 94 13.48 3.89 8.38
C ALA A 94 13.25 4.26 6.91
N SER A 95 13.85 5.36 6.47
CA SER A 95 13.77 5.81 5.07
C SER A 95 14.64 5.00 4.11
N GLU A 96 15.64 4.31 4.64
CA GLU A 96 16.53 3.42 3.91
C GLU A 96 16.73 2.15 4.75
N HIS A 97 16.76 1.01 4.10
CA HIS A 97 17.04 -0.26 4.75
C HIS A 97 18.08 -1.04 3.96
N ASP A 98 18.98 -1.66 4.69
CA ASP A 98 19.82 -2.75 4.19
C ASP A 98 19.09 -4.08 4.35
N GLU A 99 19.70 -5.17 3.91
CA GLU A 99 19.20 -6.52 4.19
C GLU A 99 19.00 -6.72 5.71
N TYR A 100 17.78 -7.04 6.09
CA TYR A 100 17.48 -7.46 7.45
C TYR A 100 18.14 -8.82 7.75
N ARG A 101 18.82 -8.90 8.89
CA ARG A 101 19.64 -10.08 9.27
C ARG A 101 19.26 -10.67 10.63
N GLY A 102 18.23 -10.16 11.26
CA GLY A 102 17.77 -10.57 12.57
C GLY A 102 16.68 -9.66 13.11
N ALA A 103 16.33 -9.86 14.36
CA ALA A 103 15.29 -9.08 15.03
C ALA A 103 15.54 -7.56 14.86
N THR A 104 14.55 -6.86 14.35
CA THR A 104 14.60 -5.45 13.98
C THR A 104 13.51 -4.69 14.73
N GLY A 105 13.83 -3.49 15.23
CA GLY A 105 12.84 -2.58 15.82
C GLY A 105 11.76 -2.21 14.79
N SER A 106 10.50 -2.32 15.17
CA SER A 106 9.36 -2.10 14.29
C SER A 106 8.10 -1.76 15.07
N TYR A 107 7.11 -1.16 14.42
CA TYR A 107 5.77 -1.03 15.00
C TYR A 107 5.15 -2.38 15.34
N VAL A 108 5.46 -3.44 14.58
CA VAL A 108 5.02 -4.81 14.89
C VAL A 108 5.45 -5.21 16.29
N ARG A 109 6.73 -5.01 16.62
CA ARG A 109 7.28 -5.31 17.96
C ARG A 109 6.73 -4.40 19.04
N TYR A 110 6.45 -3.15 18.72
CA TYR A 110 5.78 -2.25 19.65
C TYR A 110 4.39 -2.81 20.03
N PHE A 111 3.57 -3.16 19.05
CA PHE A 111 2.24 -3.70 19.30
C PHE A 111 2.29 -5.06 20.02
N THR A 112 3.20 -5.96 19.65
CA THR A 112 3.35 -7.25 20.36
C THR A 112 3.79 -7.06 21.82
N ALA A 113 4.67 -6.08 22.10
CA ALA A 113 5.05 -5.72 23.47
C ALA A 113 3.87 -5.17 24.29
N GLN A 114 2.88 -4.55 23.62
CA GLN A 114 1.63 -4.09 24.22
C GLN A 114 0.57 -5.21 24.36
N GLY A 115 0.88 -6.44 23.97
CA GLY A 115 -0.01 -7.59 24.05
C GLY A 115 -0.99 -7.77 22.90
N TYR A 116 -0.71 -7.16 21.75
CA TYR A 116 -1.44 -7.43 20.50
C TYR A 116 -0.93 -8.72 19.84
N ALA A 117 -1.81 -9.50 19.25
CA ALA A 117 -1.42 -10.43 18.20
C ALA A 117 -1.01 -9.63 16.96
N ALA A 118 0.04 -10.06 16.27
CA ALA A 118 0.54 -9.37 15.08
C ALA A 118 0.51 -10.27 13.85
N HIS A 119 -0.36 -9.93 12.89
CA HIS A 119 -0.60 -10.72 11.69
C HIS A 119 -0.25 -9.95 10.42
N TYR A 120 0.28 -10.66 9.44
CA TYR A 120 0.62 -10.16 8.11
C TYR A 120 -0.14 -10.92 7.03
N ALA A 121 -0.56 -10.23 5.97
CA ALA A 121 -1.22 -10.84 4.81
C ALA A 121 -0.72 -10.22 3.49
N HIS A 122 -0.34 -11.06 2.55
CA HIS A 122 -0.02 -10.65 1.18
C HIS A 122 -0.39 -11.75 0.20
N PRO A 123 -1.30 -11.52 -0.76
CA PRO A 123 -1.72 -12.52 -1.73
C PRO A 123 -0.69 -12.72 -2.87
N GLY A 124 0.58 -12.57 -2.57
CA GLY A 124 1.74 -12.93 -3.35
C GLY A 124 2.51 -14.09 -2.69
N TYR A 125 3.65 -14.47 -3.27
CA TYR A 125 4.47 -15.58 -2.78
C TYR A 125 5.41 -15.13 -1.66
N SER A 126 5.57 -15.95 -0.63
CA SER A 126 6.37 -15.66 0.56
C SER A 126 7.86 -15.46 0.25
N TRP A 127 8.36 -16.15 -0.78
CA TRP A 127 9.78 -16.08 -1.19
C TRP A 127 10.12 -14.77 -1.92
N PHE A 128 9.12 -14.07 -2.46
CA PHE A 128 9.36 -12.82 -3.16
C PHE A 128 9.73 -11.73 -2.16
N TYR A 129 10.87 -11.09 -2.36
CA TYR A 129 11.55 -10.20 -1.40
C TYR A 129 11.89 -10.86 -0.04
N ASP A 130 11.86 -12.21 0.02
CA ASP A 130 12.15 -12.94 1.27
C ASP A 130 11.23 -12.54 2.45
N ARG A 131 9.99 -12.19 2.13
CA ARG A 131 9.02 -11.61 3.07
C ARG A 131 8.78 -12.49 4.29
N GLU A 132 8.70 -13.81 4.14
CA GLU A 132 8.49 -14.73 5.26
C GLU A 132 9.57 -14.53 6.34
N ARG A 133 10.85 -14.52 5.95
CA ARG A 133 11.95 -14.33 6.88
C ARG A 133 12.01 -12.90 7.42
N VAL A 134 11.76 -11.90 6.59
CA VAL A 134 11.79 -10.50 7.04
C VAL A 134 10.66 -10.23 8.04
N ASN A 135 9.48 -10.79 7.82
CA ASN A 135 8.35 -10.67 8.74
C ASN A 135 8.66 -11.27 10.12
N ASP A 136 9.37 -12.41 10.17
CA ASP A 136 9.87 -12.96 11.45
C ASP A 136 10.80 -11.96 12.15
N TYR A 137 11.70 -11.29 11.40
CA TYR A 137 12.61 -10.30 11.97
C TYR A 137 11.89 -9.04 12.45
N LEU A 138 10.82 -8.63 11.76
CA LEU A 138 9.96 -7.52 12.17
C LEU A 138 9.07 -7.87 13.37
N GLY A 139 8.77 -9.16 13.60
CA GLY A 139 8.07 -9.64 14.77
C GLY A 139 6.61 -10.05 14.54
N PHE A 140 6.20 -10.29 13.31
CA PHE A 140 4.88 -10.88 13.02
C PHE A 140 4.81 -12.31 13.57
N GLU A 141 3.69 -12.63 14.21
CA GLU A 141 3.42 -13.97 14.75
C GLU A 141 2.85 -14.92 13.69
N ARG A 142 2.19 -14.35 12.68
CA ARG A 142 1.59 -15.07 11.59
C ARG A 142 1.69 -14.28 10.30
N SER A 143 2.18 -14.95 9.25
CA SER A 143 2.21 -14.39 7.90
C SER A 143 1.47 -15.30 6.92
N VAL A 144 0.57 -14.72 6.14
CA VAL A 144 -0.27 -15.44 5.18
C VAL A 144 -0.01 -14.94 3.77
N PHE A 145 0.25 -15.90 2.89
CA PHE A 145 0.65 -15.71 1.50
C PHE A 145 -0.20 -16.59 0.57
N THR A 146 0.07 -16.54 -0.74
CA THR A 146 -0.58 -17.40 -1.72
C THR A 146 -0.51 -18.87 -1.29
N GLU A 147 0.67 -19.38 -0.89
CA GLU A 147 0.90 -20.80 -0.62
C GLU A 147 0.15 -21.33 0.60
N ASN A 148 -0.13 -20.48 1.59
CA ASN A 148 -0.65 -20.92 2.87
C ASN A 148 -2.00 -20.30 3.27
N GLY A 149 -2.62 -19.47 2.40
CA GLY A 149 -3.89 -18.85 2.73
C GLY A 149 -4.77 -18.45 1.55
N PHE A 150 -4.22 -17.79 0.53
CA PHE A 150 -5.02 -17.32 -0.60
C PHE A 150 -5.22 -18.39 -1.69
N GLY A 151 -4.34 -19.40 -1.75
CA GLY A 151 -4.36 -20.45 -2.76
C GLY A 151 -3.83 -19.98 -4.12
N GLU A 152 -3.59 -20.92 -5.02
CA GLU A 152 -3.18 -20.60 -6.38
C GLU A 152 -4.34 -19.98 -7.17
N LEU A 153 -4.01 -19.08 -8.10
CA LEU A 153 -5.00 -18.51 -9.00
C LEU A 153 -5.62 -19.62 -9.87
N VAL A 154 -6.94 -19.63 -9.93
CA VAL A 154 -7.69 -20.66 -10.68
C VAL A 154 -7.41 -20.57 -12.18
N ASP A 155 -7.29 -19.35 -12.70
CA ASP A 155 -6.96 -19.06 -14.10
C ASP A 155 -6.09 -17.81 -14.21
N PRO A 156 -4.76 -17.96 -14.29
CA PRO A 156 -3.84 -16.83 -14.40
C PRO A 156 -3.93 -16.09 -15.75
N TYR A 157 -4.69 -16.61 -16.73
CA TYR A 157 -4.97 -15.90 -17.97
C TYR A 157 -6.20 -14.97 -17.87
N VAL A 158 -7.04 -15.18 -16.85
CA VAL A 158 -8.21 -14.34 -16.58
C VAL A 158 -7.89 -13.28 -15.52
N ALA A 159 -7.16 -13.69 -14.48
CA ALA A 159 -6.71 -12.78 -13.42
C ALA A 159 -5.27 -13.13 -13.05
N MET A 160 -4.33 -12.23 -13.34
CA MET A 160 -2.91 -12.44 -13.02
C MET A 160 -2.62 -12.31 -11.52
N TRP A 161 -3.47 -11.60 -10.79
CA TRP A 161 -3.29 -11.28 -9.39
C TRP A 161 -4.55 -11.56 -8.58
N HIS A 162 -4.39 -11.88 -7.31
CA HIS A 162 -5.51 -11.96 -6.37
C HIS A 162 -6.17 -10.60 -6.20
N SER A 163 -7.50 -10.59 -6.07
CA SER A 163 -8.27 -9.36 -5.94
C SER A 163 -8.17 -8.74 -4.54
N ASP A 164 -8.38 -7.43 -4.47
CA ASP A 164 -8.51 -6.70 -3.21
C ASP A 164 -9.70 -7.19 -2.38
N GLN A 165 -10.76 -7.68 -3.03
CA GLN A 165 -11.88 -8.32 -2.35
C GLN A 165 -11.44 -9.54 -1.54
N GLN A 166 -10.60 -10.42 -2.12
CA GLN A 166 -10.09 -11.61 -1.41
C GLN A 166 -9.25 -11.21 -0.20
N LEU A 167 -8.44 -10.14 -0.33
CA LEU A 167 -7.65 -9.63 0.78
C LEU A 167 -8.52 -9.01 1.87
N ALA A 168 -9.50 -8.18 1.51
CA ALA A 168 -10.40 -7.54 2.46
C ALA A 168 -11.27 -8.58 3.19
N ASP A 169 -11.81 -9.58 2.47
CA ASP A 169 -12.58 -10.67 3.09
C ASP A 169 -11.72 -11.48 4.06
N TYR A 170 -10.43 -11.71 3.73
CA TYR A 170 -9.48 -12.34 4.63
C TYR A 170 -9.25 -11.49 5.91
N LEU A 171 -9.04 -10.18 5.76
CA LEU A 171 -8.81 -9.28 6.89
C LEU A 171 -10.02 -9.20 7.83
N LEU A 172 -11.23 -9.19 7.29
CA LEU A 172 -12.47 -9.25 8.08
C LEU A 172 -12.58 -10.59 8.85
N ALA A 173 -12.28 -11.70 8.20
CA ALA A 173 -12.30 -13.02 8.83
C ALA A 173 -11.23 -13.16 9.93
N ASP A 174 -10.04 -12.57 9.72
CA ASP A 174 -8.96 -12.56 10.71
C ASP A 174 -9.32 -11.71 11.93
N LEU A 175 -9.97 -10.57 11.72
CA LEU A 175 -10.50 -9.71 12.78
C LEU A 175 -11.61 -10.42 13.56
N ASP A 176 -12.52 -11.13 12.89
CA ASP A 176 -13.57 -11.93 13.55
C ASP A 176 -12.97 -13.06 14.38
N ALA A 177 -11.92 -13.71 13.91
CA ALA A 177 -11.21 -14.76 14.63
C ALA A 177 -10.49 -14.26 15.90
N ALA A 178 -10.13 -12.97 15.95
CA ALA A 178 -9.54 -12.36 17.15
C ALA A 178 -10.55 -12.17 18.28
N ASP A 179 -11.85 -12.23 18.00
CA ASP A 179 -12.96 -12.20 18.97
C ASP A 179 -12.82 -11.05 20.01
N GLY A 180 -12.49 -9.85 19.52
CA GLY A 180 -12.29 -8.65 20.35
C GLY A 180 -10.95 -8.56 21.08
N SER A 181 -10.05 -9.53 20.89
CA SER A 181 -8.68 -9.43 21.39
C SER A 181 -7.89 -8.38 20.59
N PRO A 182 -6.91 -7.67 21.23
CA PRO A 182 -6.10 -6.70 20.53
C PRO A 182 -5.35 -7.34 19.33
N LEU A 183 -5.58 -6.82 18.13
CA LEU A 183 -4.98 -7.30 16.90
C LEU A 183 -4.31 -6.15 16.16
N PHE A 184 -3.04 -6.31 15.81
CA PHE A 184 -2.36 -5.51 14.79
C PHE A 184 -2.25 -6.35 13.53
N SER A 185 -2.94 -5.97 12.47
CA SER A 185 -2.81 -6.60 11.16
C SER A 185 -2.22 -5.64 10.14
N PHE A 186 -1.29 -6.12 9.33
CA PHE A 186 -0.74 -5.37 8.21
C PHE A 186 -0.86 -6.19 6.93
N ALA A 187 -1.37 -5.57 5.89
CA ALA A 187 -1.55 -6.23 4.62
C ALA A 187 -0.97 -5.42 3.45
N VAL A 188 -0.52 -6.13 2.44
CA VAL A 188 -0.06 -5.57 1.16
C VAL A 188 -0.94 -6.13 0.06
N SER A 189 -1.64 -5.29 -0.68
CA SER A 189 -2.49 -5.73 -1.79
C SER A 189 -1.66 -6.13 -3.02
N TYR A 190 -2.31 -6.65 -4.08
CA TYR A 190 -1.58 -7.10 -5.27
C TYR A 190 -2.33 -6.84 -6.58
N GLN A 191 -3.63 -6.51 -6.51
CA GLN A 191 -4.52 -6.44 -7.68
C GLN A 191 -4.04 -5.48 -8.78
N ASN A 192 -3.49 -4.32 -8.40
CA ASN A 192 -3.08 -3.30 -9.35
C ASN A 192 -1.64 -3.44 -9.88
N HIS A 193 -0.96 -4.55 -9.58
CA HIS A 193 0.40 -4.77 -10.05
C HIS A 193 0.43 -4.86 -11.59
N GLY A 194 1.33 -4.08 -12.22
CA GLY A 194 1.55 -4.14 -13.67
C GLY A 194 2.08 -5.51 -14.16
N PRO A 195 2.23 -5.70 -15.46
CA PRO A 195 2.05 -4.72 -16.53
C PRO A 195 0.58 -4.50 -16.92
N TYR A 196 0.28 -3.31 -17.41
CA TYR A 196 -1.05 -2.98 -17.96
C TYR A 196 -1.05 -3.18 -19.46
N ALA A 197 -2.09 -3.87 -19.99
CA ALA A 197 -2.18 -4.18 -21.40
C ALA A 197 -2.25 -2.91 -22.27
N GLU A 198 -1.42 -2.85 -23.32
CA GLU A 198 -1.36 -1.73 -24.26
C GLU A 198 -2.27 -1.93 -25.48
N THR A 199 -2.70 -3.17 -25.75
CA THR A 199 -3.40 -3.54 -26.97
C THR A 199 -4.90 -3.31 -26.92
N GLU A 200 -5.51 -3.41 -25.74
CA GLU A 200 -6.94 -3.27 -25.52
C GLU A 200 -7.24 -2.83 -24.09
N SER A 201 -8.40 -2.22 -23.88
CA SER A 201 -8.94 -1.92 -22.56
C SER A 201 -10.43 -2.23 -22.52
N THR A 202 -10.90 -2.73 -21.36
CA THR A 202 -12.31 -3.13 -21.17
C THR A 202 -13.23 -1.93 -21.03
N VAL A 203 -12.76 -0.88 -20.32
CA VAL A 203 -13.55 0.34 -20.05
C VAL A 203 -12.76 1.54 -20.56
N PRO A 204 -13.33 2.35 -21.45
CA PRO A 204 -12.67 3.53 -22.02
C PRO A 204 -12.89 4.76 -21.12
N TYR A 205 -12.18 4.89 -20.01
CA TYR A 205 -12.21 6.10 -19.16
C TYR A 205 -11.66 7.32 -19.89
N VAL A 206 -10.61 7.12 -20.69
CA VAL A 206 -9.99 8.16 -21.52
C VAL A 206 -9.85 7.62 -22.93
N SER A 207 -10.17 8.42 -23.93
CA SER A 207 -9.99 8.07 -25.35
C SER A 207 -8.95 8.96 -26.05
N PRO A 208 -8.32 8.46 -27.13
CA PRO A 208 -7.39 9.27 -27.93
C PRO A 208 -8.00 10.54 -28.49
N GLU A 209 -9.28 10.51 -28.87
CA GLU A 209 -9.98 11.68 -29.41
C GLU A 209 -10.19 12.78 -28.36
N ALA A 210 -10.38 12.39 -27.10
CA ALA A 210 -10.60 13.34 -26.01
C ALA A 210 -9.29 13.87 -25.43
N SER A 211 -8.24 13.05 -25.38
CA SER A 211 -6.95 13.38 -24.76
C SER A 211 -5.91 13.89 -25.74
N GLY A 212 -5.92 13.39 -26.99
CA GLY A 212 -4.84 13.56 -27.95
C GLY A 212 -3.66 12.62 -27.75
N TRP A 213 -3.78 11.65 -26.82
CA TRP A 213 -2.73 10.64 -26.53
C TRP A 213 -2.85 9.42 -27.45
N SER A 214 -1.80 8.60 -27.48
CA SER A 214 -1.80 7.36 -28.28
C SER A 214 -2.85 6.37 -27.76
N GLN A 215 -3.28 5.45 -28.65
CA GLN A 215 -4.22 4.39 -28.26
C GLN A 215 -3.58 3.45 -27.20
N GLU A 216 -2.30 3.17 -27.32
CA GLU A 216 -1.55 2.34 -26.39
C GLU A 216 -1.54 2.97 -24.99
N SER A 217 -1.25 4.26 -24.88
CA SER A 217 -1.24 4.99 -23.61
C SER A 217 -2.64 5.05 -22.99
N CYS A 218 -3.67 5.30 -23.81
CA CYS A 218 -5.06 5.24 -23.32
C CYS A 218 -5.44 3.84 -22.84
N ASN A 219 -5.03 2.78 -23.51
CA ASN A 219 -5.32 1.40 -23.07
C ASN A 219 -4.66 1.07 -21.73
N MET A 220 -3.36 1.37 -21.59
CA MET A 220 -2.64 1.14 -20.32
C MET A 220 -3.28 1.92 -19.15
N LEU A 221 -3.57 3.20 -19.38
CA LEU A 221 -4.24 4.04 -18.37
C LEU A 221 -5.62 3.51 -18.00
N ASN A 222 -6.43 3.14 -18.99
CA ASN A 222 -7.78 2.61 -18.77
C ASN A 222 -7.76 1.28 -18.03
N ASN A 223 -6.81 0.40 -18.30
CA ASN A 223 -6.66 -0.86 -17.58
C ASN A 223 -6.23 -0.64 -16.13
N TYR A 224 -5.33 0.32 -15.88
CA TYR A 224 -4.98 0.74 -14.53
C TYR A 224 -6.20 1.31 -13.79
N LEU A 225 -6.92 2.27 -14.40
CA LEU A 225 -8.12 2.89 -13.80
C LEU A 225 -9.23 1.87 -13.53
N PHE A 226 -9.35 0.83 -14.36
CA PHE A 226 -10.29 -0.26 -14.09
C PHE A 226 -9.96 -0.98 -12.77
N GLY A 227 -8.71 -1.36 -12.56
CA GLY A 227 -8.27 -1.97 -11.31
C GLY A 227 -8.43 -1.02 -10.11
N VAL A 228 -8.05 0.25 -10.25
CA VAL A 228 -8.23 1.27 -9.20
C VAL A 228 -9.70 1.45 -8.83
N ASN A 229 -10.60 1.46 -9.80
CA ASN A 229 -12.04 1.57 -9.53
C ASN A 229 -12.57 0.40 -8.68
N GLU A 230 -12.06 -0.81 -8.90
CA GLU A 230 -12.39 -1.97 -8.05
C GLU A 230 -11.75 -1.83 -6.67
N THR A 231 -10.48 -1.45 -6.57
CA THR A 231 -9.77 -1.16 -5.31
C THR A 231 -10.54 -0.15 -4.46
N VAL A 232 -10.90 1.00 -5.04
CA VAL A 232 -11.64 2.05 -4.33
C VAL A 232 -12.97 1.53 -3.78
N ARG A 233 -13.74 0.82 -4.60
CA ARG A 233 -15.02 0.24 -4.17
C ARG A 233 -14.83 -0.74 -3.03
N GLU A 234 -13.80 -1.55 -3.10
CA GLU A 234 -13.55 -2.61 -2.13
C GLU A 234 -13.12 -2.04 -0.77
N TYR A 235 -12.22 -1.05 -0.74
CA TYR A 235 -11.80 -0.46 0.52
C TYR A 235 -12.83 0.50 1.12
N VAL A 236 -13.69 1.11 0.30
CA VAL A 236 -14.90 1.78 0.81
C VAL A 236 -15.87 0.78 1.44
N ARG A 237 -16.09 -0.40 0.81
CA ARG A 237 -16.88 -1.49 1.42
C ARG A 237 -16.27 -1.94 2.75
N LEU A 238 -14.96 -2.21 2.77
CA LEU A 238 -14.25 -2.60 4.00
C LEU A 238 -14.48 -1.58 5.12
N THR A 239 -14.32 -0.29 4.82
CA THR A 239 -14.55 0.77 5.80
C THR A 239 -15.98 0.75 6.34
N GLN A 240 -16.98 0.58 5.47
CA GLN A 240 -18.40 0.51 5.89
C GLN A 240 -18.68 -0.72 6.77
N GLU A 241 -18.06 -1.86 6.48
CA GLU A 241 -18.21 -3.06 7.28
C GLU A 241 -17.52 -2.93 8.65
N LEU A 242 -16.38 -2.23 8.72
CA LEU A 242 -15.72 -1.93 9.98
C LEU A 242 -16.53 -0.92 10.81
N ASP A 243 -17.08 0.12 10.19
CA ASP A 243 -17.94 1.12 10.86
C ASP A 243 -19.24 0.52 11.43
N ALA A 244 -19.73 -0.55 10.83
CA ALA A 244 -20.93 -1.24 11.28
C ALA A 244 -20.70 -2.14 12.53
N ARG A 245 -19.45 -2.29 12.98
CA ARG A 245 -19.08 -3.15 14.13
C ARG A 245 -19.26 -2.41 15.45
N ASP A 246 -19.61 -3.16 16.49
CA ASP A 246 -19.69 -2.63 17.87
C ASP A 246 -18.31 -2.30 18.46
N THR A 247 -17.25 -2.96 17.94
CA THR A 247 -15.87 -2.75 18.41
C THR A 247 -15.13 -1.85 17.40
N PRO A 248 -14.56 -0.73 17.84
CA PRO A 248 -13.85 0.18 16.96
C PRO A 248 -12.57 -0.45 16.42
N VAL A 249 -12.21 -0.06 15.19
CA VAL A 249 -10.98 -0.46 14.50
C VAL A 249 -10.31 0.80 13.94
N VAL A 250 -9.01 0.93 14.12
CA VAL A 250 -8.21 1.91 13.35
C VAL A 250 -7.84 1.29 12.04
N LEU A 251 -8.30 1.87 10.93
CA LEU A 251 -7.90 1.48 9.57
C LEU A 251 -6.95 2.53 9.00
N VAL A 252 -5.80 2.10 8.48
CA VAL A 252 -4.82 2.93 7.78
C VAL A 252 -4.69 2.40 6.35
N LEU A 253 -5.02 3.23 5.36
CA LEU A 253 -4.90 2.91 3.93
C LEU A 253 -3.90 3.85 3.28
N PHE A 254 -2.97 3.33 2.48
CA PHE A 254 -2.01 4.15 1.74
C PHE A 254 -1.45 3.41 0.53
N GLY A 255 -1.05 4.17 -0.52
CA GLY A 255 -0.40 3.61 -1.70
C GLY A 255 1.11 3.44 -1.50
N ASP A 256 1.68 2.36 -2.04
CA ASP A 256 3.12 2.09 -1.94
C ASP A 256 3.97 2.91 -2.90
N HIS A 257 3.52 3.07 -4.13
CA HIS A 257 4.16 3.85 -5.19
C HIS A 257 3.20 4.12 -6.36
N LYS A 258 3.63 4.92 -7.32
CA LYS A 258 2.88 5.11 -8.57
C LYS A 258 3.06 3.92 -9.51
N PRO A 259 2.06 3.64 -10.37
CA PRO A 259 2.14 2.56 -11.36
C PRO A 259 3.22 2.82 -12.41
N TRP A 260 3.87 1.75 -12.88
CA TRP A 260 4.71 1.82 -14.08
C TRP A 260 3.84 1.72 -15.32
N MET A 261 3.70 2.81 -16.06
CA MET A 261 2.89 2.85 -17.28
C MET A 261 3.74 3.20 -18.51
N GLY A 262 3.86 2.22 -19.40
CA GLY A 262 4.64 2.33 -20.64
C GLY A 262 6.15 2.21 -20.45
N ASN A 263 6.89 2.12 -21.55
CA ASN A 263 8.34 2.05 -21.54
C ASN A 263 8.96 3.36 -21.06
N GLY A 264 9.69 3.30 -19.94
CA GLY A 264 10.30 4.51 -19.34
C GLY A 264 9.30 5.52 -18.79
N GLY A 265 8.03 5.11 -18.58
CA GLY A 265 6.97 6.04 -18.14
C GLY A 265 6.36 6.85 -19.30
N SER A 266 6.36 6.31 -20.52
CA SER A 266 5.90 7.00 -21.74
C SER A 266 4.46 7.53 -21.65
N VAL A 267 3.58 6.88 -20.87
CA VAL A 267 2.22 7.37 -20.64
C VAL A 267 2.25 8.72 -19.91
N TYR A 268 3.09 8.86 -18.90
CA TYR A 268 3.24 10.12 -18.17
C TYR A 268 3.87 11.22 -19.02
N GLU A 269 4.78 10.87 -19.95
CA GLU A 269 5.33 11.84 -20.92
C GLU A 269 4.25 12.36 -21.86
N GLU A 270 3.39 11.49 -22.40
CA GLU A 270 2.26 11.92 -23.24
C GLU A 270 1.25 12.78 -22.46
N MET A 271 1.04 12.51 -21.18
CA MET A 271 0.24 13.35 -20.29
C MET A 271 0.89 14.68 -19.93
N GLY A 272 2.16 14.86 -20.27
CA GLY A 272 2.92 16.07 -19.96
C GLY A 272 3.24 16.23 -18.47
N ILE A 273 3.29 15.13 -17.72
CA ILE A 273 3.59 15.15 -16.28
C ILE A 273 5.10 15.32 -16.09
N ASP A 274 5.44 16.38 -15.35
CA ASP A 274 6.84 16.65 -14.98
C ASP A 274 7.24 15.79 -13.76
N PHE A 275 8.28 14.98 -13.92
CA PHE A 275 8.90 14.17 -12.87
C PHE A 275 10.33 14.66 -12.51
N ASP A 276 10.65 15.93 -12.79
CA ASP A 276 11.92 16.50 -12.33
C ASP A 276 11.94 16.64 -10.81
N THR A 277 12.53 15.67 -10.13
CA THR A 277 12.64 15.63 -8.67
C THR A 277 13.47 16.76 -8.07
N SER A 278 14.15 17.57 -8.87
CA SER A 278 14.82 18.79 -8.42
C SER A 278 13.83 19.93 -8.14
N THR A 279 12.62 19.84 -8.65
CA THR A 279 11.51 20.76 -8.35
C THR A 279 10.56 20.16 -7.32
N LEU A 280 9.90 21.02 -6.52
CA LEU A 280 8.91 20.53 -5.55
C LEU A 280 7.71 19.86 -6.22
N ALA A 281 7.27 20.39 -7.36
CA ALA A 281 6.16 19.82 -8.13
C ALA A 281 6.52 18.44 -8.68
N GLY A 282 7.63 18.33 -9.41
CA GLY A 282 8.10 17.06 -9.96
C GLY A 282 8.43 16.03 -8.88
N PHE A 283 9.01 16.46 -7.74
CA PHE A 283 9.23 15.58 -6.59
C PHE A 283 7.92 14.99 -6.05
N ARG A 284 6.87 15.82 -5.88
CA ARG A 284 5.55 15.34 -5.46
C ARG A 284 4.92 14.43 -6.51
N ASN A 285 4.99 14.82 -7.78
CA ASN A 285 4.48 13.99 -8.88
C ASN A 285 5.14 12.62 -8.90
N TYR A 286 6.40 12.52 -8.52
CA TYR A 286 7.16 11.28 -8.52
C TYR A 286 6.86 10.40 -7.29
N TYR A 287 6.87 10.97 -6.08
CA TYR A 287 6.89 10.21 -4.83
C TYR A 287 5.59 10.25 -4.02
N ALA A 288 4.66 11.20 -4.26
CA ALA A 288 3.49 11.31 -3.40
C ALA A 288 2.39 10.30 -3.77
N THR A 289 1.85 9.62 -2.74
CA THR A 289 0.68 8.72 -2.80
C THR A 289 -0.36 9.12 -1.73
N PRO A 290 -1.63 8.74 -1.89
CA PRO A 290 -2.63 8.91 -0.85
C PRO A 290 -2.28 8.16 0.43
#